data_cd06214ea23f054c16936ee27c53ba22
#
_entry.id   cd06214ea23f054c16936ee27c53ba22
#
_cell.length_a   1.000
_cell.length_b   1.000
_cell.length_c   1.000
_cell.angle_alpha   90.00
_cell.angle_beta   90.00
_cell.angle_gamma   90.00
#
_symmetry.space_group_name_H-M   'P 1'
#
loop_
_entity.id
_entity.type
_entity.pdbx_description
1 polymer ?
#
loop_
_entity_poly.entity_id
_entity_poly.type
_entity_poly.pdbx_seq_one_letter_code
_entity_poly.pdbx_strand_id
1 'polypeptide(L)'
;MIITRHLICALLCFVTNASIADESTDFSAIEKTVRKALPGTQIKTIQPAPIEGLVEIEAGQNILYADPTGRYLVVGNIYDMHTATDLTAKRKSATPRIEWSQLPLDAAVKYSNSGSQKLAVFFDPDCGWCRKLHDQLKALDDVEVFNIMYPVEGLHPSSRTKAASILCATDPLAALDKTLAKQTLPESSNALCLKNADTAISQAIEFAQAHNIHGTPTLVSFDGRVRPGFMRAEQLKDWLNQASQ
;
A
#
# COMPACT_ATOMS: atom_id res chain seq x y z
N MET A 1 -85.29 39.30 -3.36
CA MET A 1 -84.10 39.20 -2.44
C MET A 1 -83.51 37.82 -2.59
N ILE A 2 -82.55 37.69 -3.50
CA ILE A 2 -81.94 36.38 -3.91
C ILE A 2 -80.58 36.29 -3.32
N ILE A 3 -80.34 35.33 -2.46
CA ILE A 3 -79.06 35.06 -1.81
C ILE A 3 -78.34 33.94 -2.58
N THR A 4 -77.32 34.36 -3.29
CA THR A 4 -76.46 33.42 -4.06
C THR A 4 -75.37 32.82 -3.15
N ARG A 5 -75.42 31.52 -2.88
CA ARG A 5 -74.36 30.76 -2.16
C ARG A 5 -73.20 30.39 -3.10
N HIS A 6 -72.04 30.97 -2.87
CA HIS A 6 -70.84 30.56 -3.56
C HIS A 6 -70.24 29.32 -2.88
N LEU A 7 -70.13 28.24 -3.65
CA LEU A 7 -69.48 27.02 -3.24
C LEU A 7 -67.98 27.18 -3.59
N ILE A 8 -67.14 27.30 -2.57
CA ILE A 8 -65.68 27.30 -2.74
C ILE A 8 -65.20 25.84 -2.69
N CYS A 9 -64.76 25.32 -3.83
CA CYS A 9 -64.15 24.01 -3.97
C CYS A 9 -62.67 24.12 -3.63
N ALA A 10 -62.28 23.72 -2.41
CA ALA A 10 -60.86 23.66 -2.00
C ALA A 10 -60.22 22.41 -2.60
N LEU A 11 -59.36 22.61 -3.59
CA LEU A 11 -58.55 21.58 -4.22
C LEU A 11 -57.36 21.33 -3.32
N LEU A 12 -57.37 20.26 -2.50
CA LEU A 12 -56.20 19.78 -1.75
C LEU A 12 -55.22 19.11 -2.73
N CYS A 13 -54.11 19.81 -3.07
CA CYS A 13 -52.95 19.20 -3.70
C CYS A 13 -52.22 18.37 -2.66
N PHE A 14 -52.36 17.04 -2.73
CA PHE A 14 -51.48 16.12 -2.03
C PHE A 14 -50.11 16.10 -2.76
N VAL A 15 -49.14 16.83 -2.20
CA VAL A 15 -47.72 16.68 -2.62
C VAL A 15 -47.20 15.40 -1.98
N THR A 16 -47.17 14.35 -2.75
CA THR A 16 -46.44 13.12 -2.37
C THR A 16 -44.94 13.39 -2.45
N ASN A 17 -44.32 13.63 -1.31
CA ASN A 17 -42.86 13.56 -1.19
C ASN A 17 -42.42 12.11 -1.49
N ALA A 18 -42.01 11.84 -2.71
CA ALA A 18 -41.25 10.63 -3.03
C ALA A 18 -39.87 10.79 -2.36
N SER A 19 -39.68 10.19 -1.19
CA SER A 19 -38.36 10.00 -0.61
C SER A 19 -37.59 9.13 -1.59
N ILE A 20 -36.59 9.71 -2.25
CA ILE A 20 -35.56 8.94 -2.99
C ILE A 20 -34.79 8.22 -1.86
N ALA A 21 -35.13 6.95 -1.62
CA ALA A 21 -34.31 6.09 -0.82
C ALA A 21 -32.96 5.97 -1.56
N ASP A 22 -31.91 6.46 -0.94
CA ASP A 22 -30.53 6.18 -1.31
C ASP A 22 -30.35 4.67 -1.12
N GLU A 23 -30.45 3.92 -2.22
CA GLU A 23 -30.27 2.48 -2.23
C GLU A 23 -28.77 2.20 -2.07
N SER A 24 -28.31 2.23 -0.82
CA SER A 24 -26.96 1.83 -0.48
C SER A 24 -26.78 0.39 -0.94
N THR A 25 -26.06 0.20 -2.06
CA THR A 25 -25.79 -1.12 -2.62
C THR A 25 -25.03 -1.94 -1.57
N ASP A 26 -25.65 -3.02 -1.08
CA ASP A 26 -25.04 -3.90 -0.10
C ASP A 26 -23.99 -4.80 -0.78
N PHE A 27 -22.74 -4.53 -0.53
CA PHE A 27 -21.60 -5.31 -1.05
C PHE A 27 -21.13 -6.43 -0.10
N SER A 28 -21.83 -6.71 0.98
CA SER A 28 -21.42 -7.68 2.00
C SER A 28 -21.19 -9.08 1.43
N ALA A 29 -22.05 -9.52 0.50
CA ALA A 29 -21.94 -10.83 -0.13
C ALA A 29 -20.70 -10.96 -1.02
N ILE A 30 -20.42 -9.94 -1.84
CA ILE A 30 -19.23 -9.93 -2.68
C ILE A 30 -17.95 -9.79 -1.84
N GLU A 31 -17.96 -8.96 -0.79
CA GLU A 31 -16.84 -8.81 0.13
C GLU A 31 -16.44 -10.15 0.75
N LYS A 32 -17.41 -10.92 1.24
CA LYS A 32 -17.18 -12.27 1.80
C LYS A 32 -16.56 -13.21 0.76
N THR A 33 -17.05 -13.17 -0.48
CA THR A 33 -16.53 -14.01 -1.57
C THR A 33 -15.09 -13.65 -1.92
N VAL A 34 -14.81 -12.36 -2.06
CA VAL A 34 -13.48 -11.83 -2.41
C VAL A 34 -12.47 -12.11 -1.30
N ARG A 35 -12.84 -11.89 -0.03
CA ARG A 35 -11.96 -12.21 1.11
C ARG A 35 -11.61 -13.69 1.19
N LYS A 36 -12.54 -14.57 0.83
CA LYS A 36 -12.29 -16.02 0.76
C LYS A 36 -11.35 -16.39 -0.40
N ALA A 37 -11.49 -15.71 -1.54
CA ALA A 37 -10.69 -15.98 -2.74
C ALA A 37 -9.28 -15.38 -2.67
N LEU A 38 -9.10 -14.28 -1.93
CA LEU A 38 -7.85 -13.54 -1.77
C LEU A 38 -7.43 -13.47 -0.29
N PRO A 39 -7.11 -14.62 0.34
CA PRO A 39 -6.72 -14.65 1.74
C PRO A 39 -5.43 -13.83 1.95
N GLY A 40 -5.39 -13.02 3.01
CA GLY A 40 -4.26 -12.14 3.29
C GLY A 40 -4.23 -10.82 2.51
N THR A 41 -5.19 -10.59 1.59
CA THR A 41 -5.32 -9.31 0.91
C THR A 41 -6.28 -8.40 1.69
N GLN A 42 -5.81 -7.20 2.02
CA GLN A 42 -6.65 -6.22 2.68
C GLN A 42 -7.60 -5.58 1.67
N ILE A 43 -8.91 -5.83 1.82
CA ILE A 43 -9.95 -5.13 1.08
C ILE A 43 -10.29 -3.84 1.84
N LYS A 44 -10.04 -2.70 1.19
CA LYS A 44 -10.30 -1.37 1.76
C LYS A 44 -11.68 -0.86 1.42
N THR A 45 -12.03 -0.86 0.13
CA THR A 45 -13.33 -0.40 -0.37
C THR A 45 -13.86 -1.33 -1.44
N ILE A 46 -15.19 -1.44 -1.52
CA ILE A 46 -15.93 -2.04 -2.63
C ILE A 46 -16.99 -1.01 -3.03
N GLN A 47 -17.03 -0.65 -4.29
CA GLN A 47 -17.93 0.38 -4.82
C GLN A 47 -18.33 0.08 -6.27
N PRO A 48 -19.37 0.72 -6.82
CA PRO A 48 -19.67 0.58 -8.25
C PRO A 48 -18.49 0.99 -9.13
N ALA A 49 -18.20 0.19 -10.16
CA ALA A 49 -17.20 0.55 -11.16
C ALA A 49 -17.78 1.54 -12.20
N PRO A 50 -16.93 2.24 -12.97
CA PRO A 50 -17.37 3.08 -14.08
C PRO A 50 -18.13 2.32 -15.18
N ILE A 51 -17.97 1.01 -15.25
CA ILE A 51 -18.69 0.13 -16.18
C ILE A 51 -19.88 -0.50 -15.42
N GLU A 52 -21.10 -0.30 -15.96
CA GLU A 52 -22.30 -0.92 -15.40
C GLU A 52 -22.15 -2.44 -15.31
N GLY A 53 -22.62 -3.02 -14.21
CA GLY A 53 -22.51 -4.47 -13.96
C GLY A 53 -21.15 -4.91 -13.46
N LEU A 54 -20.23 -4.00 -13.17
CA LEU A 54 -18.99 -4.29 -12.44
C LEU A 54 -18.94 -3.56 -11.10
N VAL A 55 -18.21 -4.12 -10.16
CA VAL A 55 -17.80 -3.47 -8.92
C VAL A 55 -16.29 -3.28 -8.91
N GLU A 56 -15.85 -2.16 -8.39
CA GLU A 56 -14.45 -1.85 -8.14
C GLU A 56 -14.09 -2.26 -6.73
N ILE A 57 -12.95 -2.92 -6.58
CA ILE A 57 -12.42 -3.42 -5.31
C ILE A 57 -11.04 -2.84 -5.09
N GLU A 58 -10.89 -2.01 -4.07
CA GLU A 58 -9.58 -1.56 -3.63
C GLU A 58 -8.96 -2.62 -2.72
N ALA A 59 -7.96 -3.33 -3.24
CA ALA A 59 -7.30 -4.45 -2.60
C ALA A 59 -5.81 -4.13 -2.36
N GLY A 60 -5.48 -3.68 -1.16
CA GLY A 60 -4.16 -3.14 -0.84
C GLY A 60 -3.83 -1.90 -1.69
N GLN A 61 -2.84 -2.00 -2.57
CA GLN A 61 -2.45 -0.97 -3.52
C GLN A 61 -3.01 -1.21 -4.94
N ASN A 62 -3.85 -2.23 -5.10
CA ASN A 62 -4.39 -2.61 -6.39
C ASN A 62 -5.87 -2.24 -6.48
N ILE A 63 -6.29 -1.85 -7.69
CA ILE A 63 -7.69 -1.77 -8.07
C ILE A 63 -8.00 -3.00 -8.92
N LEU A 64 -9.00 -3.74 -8.48
CA LEU A 64 -9.52 -4.93 -9.15
C LEU A 64 -11.00 -4.69 -9.48
N TYR A 65 -11.53 -5.45 -10.40
CA TYR A 65 -12.95 -5.39 -10.74
C TYR A 65 -13.57 -6.77 -10.63
N ALA A 66 -14.83 -6.85 -10.29
CA ALA A 66 -15.54 -8.11 -10.23
C ALA A 66 -16.98 -7.94 -10.71
N ASP A 67 -17.62 -9.05 -11.09
CA ASP A 67 -19.05 -9.06 -11.24
C ASP A 67 -19.76 -8.95 -9.86
N PRO A 68 -21.02 -8.54 -9.78
CA PRO A 68 -21.72 -8.34 -8.51
C PRO A 68 -21.83 -9.58 -7.64
N THR A 69 -21.64 -10.79 -8.20
CA THR A 69 -21.63 -12.04 -7.44
C THR A 69 -20.26 -12.37 -6.84
N GLY A 70 -19.21 -11.69 -7.27
CA GLY A 70 -17.81 -11.96 -6.89
C GLY A 70 -17.25 -13.25 -7.48
N ARG A 71 -17.96 -13.86 -8.47
CA ARG A 71 -17.51 -15.10 -9.12
C ARG A 71 -16.35 -14.84 -10.09
N TYR A 72 -16.40 -13.75 -10.81
CA TYR A 72 -15.40 -13.40 -11.82
C TYR A 72 -14.62 -12.18 -11.37
N LEU A 73 -13.28 -12.30 -11.38
CA LEU A 73 -12.36 -11.23 -11.07
C LEU A 73 -11.66 -10.78 -12.35
N VAL A 74 -11.68 -9.48 -12.61
CA VAL A 74 -10.96 -8.85 -13.70
C VAL A 74 -9.77 -8.07 -13.15
N VAL A 75 -8.57 -8.40 -13.63
CA VAL A 75 -7.33 -7.72 -13.30
C VAL A 75 -6.85 -6.97 -14.53
N GLY A 76 -6.92 -5.65 -14.49
CA GLY A 76 -6.58 -4.82 -15.64
C GLY A 76 -6.95 -3.37 -15.42
N ASN A 77 -6.86 -2.55 -16.49
CA ASN A 77 -7.19 -1.14 -16.44
C ASN A 77 -8.46 -0.86 -17.26
N ILE A 78 -9.29 0.05 -16.77
CA ILE A 78 -10.42 0.62 -17.49
C ILE A 78 -9.97 1.94 -18.11
N TYR A 79 -10.11 2.05 -19.43
CA TYR A 79 -9.85 3.26 -20.20
C TYR A 79 -11.16 3.88 -20.64
N ASP A 80 -11.33 5.15 -20.36
CA ASP A 80 -12.36 5.96 -21.00
C ASP A 80 -11.86 6.43 -22.36
N MET A 81 -12.40 5.85 -23.42
CA MET A 81 -11.98 6.14 -24.80
C MET A 81 -12.46 7.52 -25.28
N HIS A 82 -13.47 8.13 -24.65
CA HIS A 82 -13.90 9.48 -24.97
C HIS A 82 -12.94 10.55 -24.45
N THR A 83 -12.44 10.34 -23.23
CA THR A 83 -11.53 11.28 -22.56
C THR A 83 -10.06 10.88 -22.70
N ALA A 84 -9.76 9.74 -23.33
CA ALA A 84 -8.44 9.11 -23.40
C ALA A 84 -7.78 8.96 -22.01
N THR A 85 -8.60 8.65 -20.98
CA THR A 85 -8.16 8.60 -19.59
C THR A 85 -8.11 7.16 -19.08
N ASP A 86 -6.98 6.76 -18.45
CA ASP A 86 -6.90 5.54 -17.66
C ASP A 86 -7.55 5.79 -16.29
N LEU A 87 -8.82 5.35 -16.14
CA LEU A 87 -9.60 5.54 -14.91
C LEU A 87 -9.00 4.73 -13.75
N THR A 88 -8.43 3.56 -14.02
CA THR A 88 -7.77 2.74 -13.01
C THR A 88 -6.49 3.38 -12.49
N ALA A 89 -5.67 3.93 -13.37
CA ALA A 89 -4.48 4.66 -12.97
C ALA A 89 -4.83 5.92 -12.16
N LYS A 90 -5.85 6.67 -12.59
CA LYS A 90 -6.38 7.83 -11.85
C LYS A 90 -6.86 7.43 -10.46
N ARG A 91 -7.56 6.30 -10.33
CA ARG A 91 -8.04 5.80 -9.03
C ARG A 91 -6.87 5.35 -8.15
N LYS A 92 -5.87 4.66 -8.71
CA LYS A 92 -4.64 4.29 -7.99
C LYS A 92 -3.84 5.51 -7.53
N SER A 93 -3.76 6.57 -8.32
CA SER A 93 -3.06 7.81 -7.94
C SER A 93 -3.79 8.61 -6.86
N ALA A 94 -5.09 8.38 -6.66
CA ALA A 94 -5.85 8.91 -5.54
C ALA A 94 -5.64 8.16 -4.22
N THR A 95 -4.93 7.01 -4.24
CA THR A 95 -4.56 6.29 -3.02
C THR A 95 -3.62 7.17 -2.17
N PRO A 96 -3.84 7.28 -0.86
CA PRO A 96 -3.00 8.09 0.01
C PRO A 96 -1.52 7.75 -0.16
N ARG A 97 -0.71 8.75 -0.42
CA ARG A 97 0.74 8.64 -0.51
C ARG A 97 1.34 8.70 0.89
N ILE A 98 2.47 8.05 1.07
CA ILE A 98 3.23 8.14 2.30
C ILE A 98 4.19 9.32 2.18
N GLU A 99 4.01 10.33 3.03
CA GLU A 99 4.93 11.46 3.09
C GLU A 99 6.33 10.99 3.50
N TRP A 100 7.34 11.32 2.70
CA TRP A 100 8.71 10.89 2.93
C TRP A 100 9.24 11.27 4.31
N SER A 101 8.88 12.45 4.80
CA SER A 101 9.28 12.96 6.12
C SER A 101 8.72 12.18 7.29
N GLN A 102 7.70 11.36 7.07
CA GLN A 102 7.08 10.51 8.11
C GLN A 102 7.70 9.12 8.19
N LEU A 103 8.53 8.74 7.20
CA LEU A 103 9.15 7.42 7.20
C LEU A 103 10.05 7.21 8.43
N PRO A 104 10.03 6.03 9.06
CA PRO A 104 10.83 5.70 10.24
C PRO A 104 12.28 5.38 9.85
N LEU A 105 13.00 6.39 9.37
CA LEU A 105 14.36 6.24 8.81
C LEU A 105 15.41 5.93 9.89
N ASP A 106 15.13 6.10 11.17
CA ASP A 106 16.00 5.68 12.27
C ASP A 106 16.20 4.15 12.31
N ALA A 107 15.25 3.39 11.75
CA ALA A 107 15.37 1.95 11.56
C ALA A 107 15.98 1.56 10.20
N ALA A 108 16.56 2.52 9.45
CA ALA A 108 17.02 2.24 8.10
C ALA A 108 18.53 2.01 8.01
N VAL A 109 18.91 1.02 7.21
CA VAL A 109 20.25 0.89 6.66
C VAL A 109 20.30 1.62 5.33
N LYS A 110 21.08 2.71 5.31
CA LYS A 110 21.24 3.52 4.12
C LYS A 110 22.24 2.87 3.18
N TYR A 111 21.85 2.76 1.94
CA TYR A 111 22.69 2.38 0.82
C TYR A 111 22.69 3.56 -0.16
N SER A 112 23.82 4.23 -0.29
CA SER A 112 23.90 5.44 -1.10
C SER A 112 24.72 5.18 -2.34
N ASN A 113 24.08 5.35 -3.48
CA ASN A 113 24.75 5.51 -4.77
C ASN A 113 24.78 6.98 -5.18
N SER A 114 24.90 7.92 -4.24
CA SER A 114 24.94 9.39 -4.48
C SER A 114 23.83 9.87 -5.44
N GLY A 115 22.66 9.24 -5.37
CA GLY A 115 21.58 9.42 -6.33
C GLY A 115 20.71 10.64 -6.06
N SER A 116 20.16 11.18 -7.16
CA SER A 116 19.15 12.24 -7.12
C SER A 116 17.77 11.71 -6.67
N GLN A 117 17.51 10.42 -6.85
CA GLN A 117 16.27 9.76 -6.46
C GLN A 117 16.39 9.06 -5.10
N LYS A 118 15.29 8.93 -4.39
CA LYS A 118 15.23 8.25 -3.09
C LYS A 118 14.21 7.13 -3.10
N LEU A 119 14.58 6.02 -2.49
CA LEU A 119 13.74 4.84 -2.35
C LEU A 119 13.83 4.29 -0.93
N ALA A 120 12.71 4.16 -0.23
CA ALA A 120 12.64 3.41 1.00
C ALA A 120 12.09 2.01 0.75
N VAL A 121 12.60 1.02 1.47
CA VAL A 121 12.17 -0.37 1.37
C VAL A 121 11.94 -0.91 2.77
N PHE A 122 10.70 -1.29 3.09
CA PHE A 122 10.43 -2.09 4.29
C PHE A 122 10.98 -3.48 4.06
N PHE A 123 11.93 -3.85 4.89
CA PHE A 123 12.90 -4.90 4.61
C PHE A 123 13.07 -5.84 5.81
N ASP A 124 12.91 -7.15 5.57
CA ASP A 124 13.19 -8.17 6.56
C ASP A 124 14.49 -8.90 6.18
N PRO A 125 15.49 -8.96 7.07
CA PRO A 125 16.78 -9.59 6.78
C PRO A 125 16.71 -11.09 6.48
N ASP A 126 15.65 -11.78 6.91
CA ASP A 126 15.44 -13.21 6.62
C ASP A 126 14.54 -13.46 5.40
N CYS A 127 13.91 -12.42 4.85
CA CYS A 127 13.02 -12.56 3.70
C CYS A 127 13.80 -12.87 2.41
N GLY A 128 13.48 -14.00 1.78
CA GLY A 128 14.10 -14.42 0.51
C GLY A 128 13.88 -13.45 -0.65
N TRP A 129 12.71 -12.78 -0.70
CA TRP A 129 12.41 -11.77 -1.71
C TRP A 129 13.13 -10.45 -1.46
N CYS A 130 13.34 -10.08 -0.19
CA CYS A 130 14.17 -8.93 0.18
C CYS A 130 15.61 -9.10 -0.29
N ARG A 131 16.18 -10.28 -0.11
CA ARG A 131 17.53 -10.62 -0.61
C ARG A 131 17.61 -10.46 -2.13
N LYS A 132 16.66 -11.04 -2.88
CA LYS A 132 16.61 -10.90 -4.34
C LYS A 132 16.46 -9.43 -4.77
N LEU A 133 15.65 -8.65 -4.05
CA LEU A 133 15.50 -7.23 -4.32
C LEU A 133 16.80 -6.47 -4.06
N HIS A 134 17.53 -6.79 -2.99
CA HIS A 134 18.80 -6.15 -2.65
C HIS A 134 19.84 -6.26 -3.79
N ASP A 135 19.89 -7.41 -4.46
CA ASP A 135 20.73 -7.59 -5.64
C ASP A 135 20.31 -6.69 -6.82
N GLN A 136 19.01 -6.45 -6.98
CA GLN A 136 18.48 -5.52 -8.00
C GLN A 136 18.79 -4.07 -7.66
N LEU A 137 18.70 -3.72 -6.37
CA LEU A 137 18.98 -2.37 -5.88
C LEU A 137 20.45 -1.97 -6.11
N LYS A 138 21.38 -2.92 -5.99
CA LYS A 138 22.81 -2.71 -6.29
C LYS A 138 23.10 -2.35 -7.76
N ALA A 139 22.20 -2.72 -8.67
CA ALA A 139 22.29 -2.43 -10.09
C ALA A 139 21.66 -1.07 -10.47
N LEU A 140 21.10 -0.34 -9.50
CA LEU A 140 20.55 0.98 -9.73
C LEU A 140 21.64 2.04 -9.58
N ASP A 141 21.82 2.83 -10.62
CA ASP A 141 22.58 4.06 -10.57
C ASP A 141 21.64 5.20 -10.14
N ASP A 142 22.16 6.22 -9.48
CA ASP A 142 21.44 7.45 -9.14
C ASP A 142 20.21 7.28 -8.19
N VAL A 143 20.23 6.24 -7.34
CA VAL A 143 19.17 6.02 -6.33
C VAL A 143 19.78 5.87 -4.94
N GLU A 144 19.33 6.69 -4.02
CA GLU A 144 19.63 6.58 -2.59
C GLU A 144 18.59 5.64 -1.94
N VAL A 145 19.03 4.49 -1.42
CA VAL A 145 18.15 3.46 -0.86
C VAL A 145 18.20 3.45 0.67
N PHE A 146 17.02 3.37 1.30
CA PHE A 146 16.84 3.25 2.74
C PHE A 146 16.13 1.94 3.05
N ASN A 147 16.87 0.91 3.47
CA ASN A 147 16.30 -0.36 3.89
C ASN A 147 15.82 -0.24 5.34
N ILE A 148 14.54 0.08 5.55
CA ILE A 148 13.89 0.18 6.86
C ILE A 148 13.67 -1.22 7.41
N MET A 149 14.28 -1.53 8.55
CA MET A 149 14.16 -2.85 9.17
C MET A 149 12.73 -3.08 9.65
N TYR A 150 12.06 -4.02 9.00
CA TYR A 150 10.69 -4.45 9.26
C TYR A 150 10.64 -5.98 9.38
N PRO A 151 11.07 -6.55 10.52
CA PRO A 151 11.07 -7.99 10.74
C PRO A 151 9.63 -8.53 10.82
N VAL A 152 9.34 -9.58 10.05
CA VAL A 152 8.07 -10.31 10.06
C VAL A 152 8.22 -11.52 10.96
N GLU A 153 8.23 -11.30 12.28
CA GLU A 153 8.57 -12.31 13.29
C GLU A 153 7.69 -13.57 13.23
N GLY A 154 6.43 -13.43 12.79
CA GLY A 154 5.54 -14.58 12.58
C GLY A 154 6.00 -15.56 11.50
N LEU A 155 6.82 -15.09 10.55
CA LEU A 155 7.43 -15.92 9.49
C LEU A 155 8.91 -16.19 9.76
N HIS A 156 9.60 -15.25 10.39
CA HIS A 156 11.05 -15.26 10.60
C HIS A 156 11.37 -14.92 12.08
N PRO A 157 11.29 -15.86 13.01
CA PRO A 157 11.41 -15.59 14.46
C PRO A 157 12.72 -14.91 14.89
N SER A 158 13.81 -15.08 14.13
CA SER A 158 15.12 -14.48 14.43
C SER A 158 15.36 -13.14 13.72
N SER A 159 14.44 -12.67 12.86
CA SER A 159 14.69 -11.50 12.02
C SER A 159 14.82 -10.20 12.83
N ARG A 160 14.09 -10.06 13.94
CA ARG A 160 14.19 -8.87 14.82
C ARG A 160 15.59 -8.75 15.45
N THR A 161 16.12 -9.83 16.00
CA THR A 161 17.47 -9.86 16.57
C THR A 161 18.53 -9.54 15.54
N LYS A 162 18.39 -10.10 14.32
CA LYS A 162 19.29 -9.80 13.20
C LYS A 162 19.21 -8.34 12.78
N ALA A 163 18.00 -7.80 12.64
CA ALA A 163 17.79 -6.39 12.32
C ALA A 163 18.46 -5.46 13.32
N ALA A 164 18.29 -5.71 14.64
CA ALA A 164 18.94 -4.93 15.69
C ALA A 164 20.48 -5.06 15.65
N SER A 165 21.01 -6.26 15.38
CA SER A 165 22.46 -6.48 15.24
C SER A 165 23.04 -5.76 14.02
N ILE A 166 22.28 -5.73 12.89
CA ILE A 166 22.66 -4.98 11.69
C ILE A 166 22.72 -3.49 11.99
N LEU A 167 21.67 -2.91 12.60
CA LEU A 167 21.61 -1.48 12.94
C LEU A 167 22.72 -1.07 13.92
N CYS A 168 23.17 -1.97 14.78
CA CYS A 168 24.22 -1.73 15.77
C CYS A 168 25.64 -2.11 15.29
N ALA A 169 25.80 -2.53 14.06
CA ALA A 169 27.12 -2.80 13.51
C ALA A 169 27.88 -1.49 13.22
N THR A 170 29.21 -1.53 13.28
CA THR A 170 30.07 -0.40 12.90
C THR A 170 29.84 0.03 11.47
N ASP A 171 29.56 -0.94 10.58
CA ASP A 171 29.14 -0.74 9.21
C ASP A 171 27.83 -1.52 8.98
N PRO A 172 26.67 -0.87 9.11
CA PRO A 172 25.37 -1.52 8.99
C PRO A 172 25.13 -2.11 7.60
N LEU A 173 25.66 -1.48 6.53
CA LEU A 173 25.50 -1.99 5.17
C LEU A 173 26.31 -3.28 4.96
N ALA A 174 27.56 -3.30 5.39
CA ALA A 174 28.36 -4.52 5.33
C ALA A 174 27.77 -5.64 6.20
N ALA A 175 27.16 -5.31 7.34
CA ALA A 175 26.46 -6.25 8.21
C ALA A 175 25.20 -6.81 7.50
N LEU A 176 24.43 -5.97 6.83
CA LEU A 176 23.28 -6.38 6.03
C LEU A 176 23.73 -7.34 4.92
N ASP A 177 24.76 -6.98 4.15
CA ASP A 177 25.31 -7.83 3.08
C ASP A 177 25.72 -9.22 3.58
N LYS A 178 26.44 -9.28 4.71
CA LYS A 178 26.82 -10.55 5.35
C LYS A 178 25.61 -11.38 5.75
N THR A 179 24.58 -10.74 6.36
CA THR A 179 23.35 -11.42 6.76
C THR A 179 22.62 -12.01 5.56
N LEU A 180 22.51 -11.24 4.46
CA LEU A 180 21.89 -11.70 3.22
C LEU A 180 22.69 -12.84 2.54
N ALA A 181 24.01 -12.86 2.73
CA ALA A 181 24.89 -13.97 2.33
C ALA A 181 24.84 -15.17 3.30
N LYS A 182 23.92 -15.15 4.28
CA LYS A 182 23.78 -16.20 5.33
C LYS A 182 25.04 -16.38 6.20
N GLN A 183 25.83 -15.35 6.36
CA GLN A 183 26.96 -15.34 7.27
C GLN A 183 26.49 -14.91 8.67
N THR A 184 27.08 -15.48 9.70
CA THR A 184 26.78 -15.10 11.08
C THR A 184 27.39 -13.76 11.39
N LEU A 185 26.60 -12.86 11.97
CA LEU A 185 27.11 -11.62 12.54
C LEU A 185 27.53 -11.84 13.99
N PRO A 186 28.59 -11.19 14.48
CA PRO A 186 28.85 -11.11 15.89
C PRO A 186 27.70 -10.35 16.57
N GLU A 187 27.28 -10.84 17.74
CA GLU A 187 26.29 -10.12 18.54
C GLU A 187 26.89 -8.79 19.02
N SER A 188 26.09 -7.72 18.93
CA SER A 188 26.50 -6.44 19.48
C SER A 188 26.49 -6.51 21.02
N SER A 189 27.58 -6.09 21.65
CA SER A 189 27.66 -5.95 23.11
C SER A 189 27.15 -4.58 23.60
N ASN A 190 26.80 -3.67 22.72
CA ASN A 190 26.32 -2.34 23.06
C ASN A 190 24.83 -2.37 23.40
N ALA A 191 24.53 -2.57 24.69
CA ALA A 191 23.17 -2.66 25.21
C ALA A 191 22.32 -1.40 24.89
N LEU A 192 22.93 -0.20 24.91
CA LEU A 192 22.22 1.04 24.61
C LEU A 192 21.83 1.10 23.12
N CYS A 193 22.75 0.72 22.22
CA CYS A 193 22.45 0.63 20.79
C CYS A 193 21.34 -0.36 20.53
N LEU A 194 21.40 -1.56 21.11
CA LEU A 194 20.38 -2.60 20.91
C LEU A 194 19.00 -2.13 21.38
N LYS A 195 18.93 -1.42 22.50
CA LYS A 195 17.67 -0.82 22.98
C LYS A 195 17.13 0.23 22.02
N ASN A 196 17.97 1.11 21.49
CA ASN A 196 17.57 2.15 20.55
C ASN A 196 17.13 1.53 19.21
N ALA A 197 17.88 0.53 18.72
CA ALA A 197 17.52 -0.22 17.50
C ALA A 197 16.17 -0.93 17.65
N ASP A 198 15.93 -1.58 18.79
CA ASP A 198 14.66 -2.23 19.09
C ASP A 198 13.48 -1.25 19.12
N THR A 199 13.68 -0.05 19.67
CA THR A 199 12.69 1.03 19.66
C THR A 199 12.41 1.49 18.23
N ALA A 200 13.44 1.74 17.42
CA ALA A 200 13.29 2.16 16.03
C ALA A 200 12.57 1.09 15.17
N ILE A 201 12.91 -0.19 15.38
CA ILE A 201 12.23 -1.31 14.71
C ILE A 201 10.74 -1.35 15.12
N SER A 202 10.42 -1.15 16.39
CA SER A 202 9.02 -1.12 16.86
C SER A 202 8.24 0.01 16.21
N GLN A 203 8.82 1.20 16.11
CA GLN A 203 8.23 2.34 15.40
C GLN A 203 8.03 2.05 13.91
N ALA A 204 8.99 1.36 13.28
CA ALA A 204 8.85 0.96 11.89
C ALA A 204 7.69 -0.05 11.69
N ILE A 205 7.50 -0.98 12.63
CA ILE A 205 6.38 -1.94 12.61
C ILE A 205 5.04 -1.22 12.79
N GLU A 206 4.94 -0.33 13.78
CA GLU A 206 3.73 0.47 14.03
C GLU A 206 3.38 1.35 12.82
N PHE A 207 4.37 2.02 12.25
CA PHE A 207 4.21 2.81 11.03
C PHE A 207 3.70 1.96 9.87
N ALA A 208 4.32 0.80 9.63
CA ALA A 208 3.92 -0.11 8.56
C ALA A 208 2.46 -0.55 8.72
N GLN A 209 2.03 -0.90 9.94
CA GLN A 209 0.65 -1.28 10.25
C GLN A 209 -0.33 -0.13 9.98
N ALA A 210 0.00 1.09 10.44
CA ALA A 210 -0.82 2.29 10.22
C ALA A 210 -1.00 2.64 8.74
N HIS A 211 -0.02 2.29 7.90
CA HIS A 211 -0.03 2.56 6.45
C HIS A 211 -0.35 1.31 5.60
N ASN A 212 -0.91 0.26 6.21
CA ASN A 212 -1.32 -0.97 5.52
C ASN A 212 -0.18 -1.66 4.75
N ILE A 213 1.03 -1.60 5.30
CA ILE A 213 2.19 -2.35 4.84
C ILE A 213 2.22 -3.68 5.61
N HIS A 214 1.90 -4.80 4.95
CA HIS A 214 1.72 -6.09 5.60
C HIS A 214 2.77 -7.13 5.19
N GLY A 215 3.77 -6.75 4.40
CA GLY A 215 4.76 -7.70 3.91
C GLY A 215 6.03 -7.06 3.39
N THR A 216 7.03 -7.89 3.20
CA THR A 216 8.35 -7.49 2.72
C THR A 216 8.73 -8.25 1.43
N PRO A 217 9.42 -7.59 0.52
CA PRO A 217 9.72 -6.16 0.53
C PRO A 217 8.50 -5.31 0.17
N THR A 218 8.38 -4.09 0.74
CA THR A 218 7.47 -3.05 0.27
C THR A 218 8.25 -1.77 0.02
N LEU A 219 8.11 -1.22 -1.17
CA LEU A 219 8.85 -0.07 -1.65
C LEU A 219 8.03 1.20 -1.50
N VAL A 220 8.69 2.30 -1.12
CA VAL A 220 8.10 3.65 -1.06
C VAL A 220 9.04 4.60 -1.80
N SER A 221 8.54 5.22 -2.89
CA SER A 221 9.30 6.23 -3.64
C SER A 221 9.30 7.57 -2.92
N PHE A 222 10.18 8.47 -3.30
CA PHE A 222 10.29 9.80 -2.69
C PHE A 222 9.00 10.62 -2.77
N ASP A 223 8.22 10.44 -3.85
CA ASP A 223 6.91 11.08 -4.03
C ASP A 223 5.75 10.36 -3.29
N GLY A 224 6.08 9.35 -2.47
CA GLY A 224 5.15 8.68 -1.57
C GLY A 224 4.36 7.53 -2.17
N ARG A 225 4.60 7.14 -3.43
CA ARG A 225 3.97 5.96 -4.02
C ARG A 225 4.46 4.70 -3.33
N VAL A 226 3.54 3.77 -3.06
CA VAL A 226 3.83 2.50 -2.39
C VAL A 226 3.71 1.34 -3.38
N ARG A 227 4.68 0.44 -3.36
CA ARG A 227 4.70 -0.75 -4.21
C ARG A 227 5.09 -1.98 -3.40
N PRO A 228 4.15 -2.88 -3.08
CA PRO A 228 4.47 -4.16 -2.45
C PRO A 228 5.15 -5.12 -3.42
N GLY A 229 6.06 -5.95 -2.87
CA GLY A 229 6.68 -7.06 -3.57
C GLY A 229 7.96 -6.70 -4.31
N PHE A 230 8.50 -7.72 -4.95
CA PHE A 230 9.75 -7.67 -5.70
C PHE A 230 9.58 -6.97 -7.06
N MET A 231 10.59 -6.21 -7.46
CA MET A 231 10.74 -5.65 -8.81
C MET A 231 12.16 -5.89 -9.33
N ARG A 232 12.30 -6.07 -10.65
CA ARG A 232 13.62 -6.07 -11.32
C ARG A 232 14.15 -4.64 -11.46
N ALA A 233 15.44 -4.48 -11.58
CA ALA A 233 16.10 -3.17 -11.68
C ALA A 233 15.51 -2.27 -12.78
N GLU A 234 15.24 -2.81 -13.97
CA GLU A 234 14.61 -2.07 -15.08
C GLU A 234 13.21 -1.55 -14.69
N GLN A 235 12.38 -2.42 -14.11
CA GLN A 235 11.04 -2.05 -13.67
C GLN A 235 11.09 -1.00 -12.54
N LEU A 236 12.10 -1.07 -11.67
CA LEU A 236 12.34 -0.09 -10.62
C LEU A 236 12.69 1.28 -11.21
N LYS A 237 13.61 1.32 -12.19
CA LYS A 237 13.98 2.55 -12.90
C LYS A 237 12.76 3.19 -13.55
N ASP A 238 11.96 2.41 -14.29
CA ASP A 238 10.75 2.89 -14.93
C ASP A 238 9.74 3.42 -13.92
N TRP A 239 9.53 2.68 -12.81
CA TRP A 239 8.60 3.07 -11.76
C TRP A 239 9.05 4.34 -11.04
N LEU A 240 10.34 4.50 -10.75
CA LEU A 240 10.87 5.70 -10.11
C LEU A 240 10.77 6.91 -11.05
N ASN A 241 11.02 6.74 -12.35
CA ASN A 241 10.95 7.82 -13.35
C ASN A 241 9.51 8.30 -13.63
N GLN A 242 8.48 7.49 -13.40
CA GLN A 242 7.07 7.90 -13.55
C GLN A 242 6.63 8.97 -12.54
N ALA A 243 7.41 9.25 -11.53
CA ALA A 243 7.13 10.29 -10.51
C ALA A 243 7.23 11.73 -11.03
N SER A 244 7.82 11.94 -12.18
CA SER A 244 8.19 13.26 -12.71
C SER A 244 7.22 13.81 -13.77
N GLN A 245 6.03 13.19 -13.94
CA GLN A 245 5.00 13.64 -14.89
C GLN A 245 3.78 14.20 -14.19
#